data_39c52c6bdbb38a8898f50dcf65036df5
#
_entry.id   39c52c6bdbb38a8898f50dcf65036df5
#
_cell.length_a   1.000
_cell.length_b   1.000
_cell.length_c   1.000
_cell.angle_alpha   90.00
_cell.angle_beta   90.00
_cell.angle_gamma   90.00
#
_symmetry.space_group_name_H-M   'P 1'
#
loop_
_entity.id
_entity.type
_entity.pdbx_description
1 polymer ?
#
loop_
_entity_poly.entity_id
_entity_poly.type
_entity_poly.pdbx_seq_one_letter_code
_entity_poly.pdbx_strand_id
1 'polypeptide(L)'
;MTKNSKAMRRVLCGVVSFLLSFFSCLFVMCLVFKFTVLSSSFLVGVEKRSDYAEALHSELKEQFVSYGSAGNVDESFFDSVFENIITPDRIDEDTKAVITDFYNGEVKDSIDTSDIQSELETRLLEYAAEKGFAVDDELKSNIKDMAAQFGDLYNFYISLFFNSYFKSAGNMLKRYNPYADYAAIIAVTLSLIAGLVLRMSYKKRKNVYRYYIYAFSGTALMLLAAPLAAIIGGVGARINIGTKSLYSFASGFM
;
A
#
# COMPACT_ATOMS: atom_id res chain seq x y z
N MET A 1 -13.84 -42.06 38.42
CA MET A 1 -14.05 -40.61 38.09
C MET A 1 -15.50 -40.25 38.34
N THR A 2 -15.76 -39.34 39.25
CA THR A 2 -17.11 -38.86 39.57
C THR A 2 -17.75 -38.15 38.38
N LYS A 3 -19.08 -38.10 38.32
CA LYS A 3 -19.85 -37.43 37.24
C LYS A 3 -19.42 -35.94 37.11
N ASN A 4 -19.13 -35.28 38.22
CA ASN A 4 -18.65 -33.89 38.28
C ASN A 4 -17.27 -33.71 37.63
N SER A 5 -16.33 -34.63 37.82
CA SER A 5 -14.98 -34.58 37.24
C SER A 5 -15.02 -34.73 35.71
N LYS A 6 -15.96 -35.47 35.14
CA LYS A 6 -16.16 -35.57 33.68
C LYS A 6 -16.75 -34.29 33.09
N ALA A 7 -17.71 -33.65 33.80
CA ALA A 7 -18.32 -32.40 33.36
C ALA A 7 -17.28 -31.26 33.39
N MET A 8 -16.56 -31.11 34.47
CA MET A 8 -15.49 -30.10 34.61
C MET A 8 -14.41 -30.21 33.53
N ARG A 9 -13.97 -31.44 33.21
CA ARG A 9 -13.02 -31.67 32.10
C ARG A 9 -13.58 -31.25 30.73
N ARG A 10 -14.88 -31.46 30.45
CA ARG A 10 -15.50 -31.02 29.19
C ARG A 10 -15.51 -29.48 29.09
N VAL A 11 -15.87 -28.79 30.17
CA VAL A 11 -15.85 -27.33 30.23
C VAL A 11 -14.44 -26.81 30.01
N LEU A 12 -13.46 -27.37 30.74
CA LEU A 12 -12.04 -26.98 30.59
C LEU A 12 -11.56 -27.16 29.14
N CYS A 13 -11.84 -28.31 28.51
CA CYS A 13 -11.46 -28.55 27.13
C CYS A 13 -12.21 -27.62 26.14
N GLY A 14 -13.44 -27.22 26.44
CA GLY A 14 -14.16 -26.20 25.66
C GLY A 14 -13.45 -24.84 25.72
N VAL A 15 -13.06 -24.42 26.93
CA VAL A 15 -12.29 -23.15 27.12
C VAL A 15 -10.95 -23.20 26.39
N VAL A 16 -10.21 -24.31 26.55
CA VAL A 16 -8.91 -24.46 25.87
C VAL A 16 -9.07 -24.51 24.35
N SER A 17 -10.15 -25.11 23.83
CA SER A 17 -10.47 -25.11 22.41
C SER A 17 -10.78 -23.71 21.90
N PHE A 18 -11.49 -22.89 22.67
CA PHE A 18 -11.74 -21.49 22.35
C PHE A 18 -10.43 -20.68 22.34
N LEU A 19 -9.56 -20.85 23.34
CA LEU A 19 -8.26 -20.20 23.38
C LEU A 19 -7.39 -20.62 22.17
N LEU A 20 -7.39 -21.89 21.81
CA LEU A 20 -6.72 -22.37 20.59
C LEU A 20 -7.24 -21.67 19.35
N SER A 21 -8.57 -21.55 19.20
CA SER A 21 -9.19 -20.83 18.10
C SER A 21 -8.75 -19.36 18.06
N PHE A 22 -8.79 -18.68 19.20
CA PHE A 22 -8.44 -17.28 19.33
C PHE A 22 -6.97 -17.01 18.99
N PHE A 23 -6.04 -17.79 19.56
CA PHE A 23 -4.62 -17.61 19.25
C PHE A 23 -4.26 -18.01 17.83
N SER A 24 -4.92 -19.02 17.26
CA SER A 24 -4.75 -19.37 15.85
C SER A 24 -5.25 -18.26 14.93
N CYS A 25 -6.37 -17.63 15.26
CA CYS A 25 -6.89 -16.47 14.54
C CYS A 25 -5.91 -15.29 14.64
N LEU A 26 -5.43 -14.95 15.84
CA LEU A 26 -4.44 -13.88 16.03
C LEU A 26 -3.16 -14.14 15.23
N PHE A 27 -2.66 -15.37 15.22
CA PHE A 27 -1.48 -15.72 14.45
C PHE A 27 -1.66 -15.45 12.96
N VAL A 28 -2.78 -15.92 12.38
CA VAL A 28 -3.08 -15.68 10.96
C VAL A 28 -3.25 -14.19 10.69
N MET A 29 -3.94 -13.45 11.57
CA MET A 29 -4.09 -11.99 11.42
C MET A 29 -2.75 -11.26 11.46
N CYS A 30 -1.84 -11.64 12.37
CA CYS A 30 -0.49 -11.07 12.42
C CYS A 30 0.27 -11.33 11.12
N LEU A 31 0.17 -12.53 10.55
CA LEU A 31 0.79 -12.86 9.27
C LEU A 31 0.19 -12.05 8.12
N VAL A 32 -1.13 -11.99 8.03
CA VAL A 32 -1.81 -11.18 7.00
C VAL A 32 -1.36 -9.74 7.12
N PHE A 33 -1.42 -9.15 8.31
CA PHE A 33 -1.03 -7.76 8.54
C PHE A 33 0.45 -7.50 8.18
N LYS A 34 1.34 -8.42 8.54
CA LYS A 34 2.76 -8.34 8.21
C LYS A 34 3.02 -8.37 6.70
N PHE A 35 2.40 -9.31 6.00
CA PHE A 35 2.63 -9.50 4.56
C PHE A 35 1.81 -8.57 3.66
N THR A 36 0.87 -7.80 4.23
CA THR A 36 0.09 -6.80 3.50
C THR A 36 0.42 -5.39 3.97
N VAL A 37 -0.13 -4.97 5.10
CA VAL A 37 -0.06 -3.58 5.59
C VAL A 37 1.36 -3.15 5.95
N LEU A 38 2.19 -4.06 6.49
CA LEU A 38 3.57 -3.77 6.89
C LEU A 38 4.60 -4.09 5.79
N SER A 39 4.17 -4.43 4.59
CA SER A 39 5.04 -4.88 3.49
C SER A 39 5.04 -3.87 2.33
N SER A 40 6.17 -3.20 2.12
CA SER A 40 6.37 -2.36 0.93
C SER A 40 6.21 -3.17 -0.36
N SER A 41 6.73 -4.41 -0.39
CA SER A 41 6.63 -5.28 -1.56
C SER A 41 5.19 -5.64 -1.93
N PHE A 42 4.29 -5.73 -0.93
CA PHE A 42 2.87 -5.94 -1.21
C PHE A 42 2.26 -4.71 -1.88
N LEU A 43 2.56 -3.51 -1.37
CA LEU A 43 2.01 -2.27 -1.90
C LEU A 43 2.53 -1.97 -3.31
N VAL A 44 3.84 -2.18 -3.56
CA VAL A 44 4.43 -2.14 -4.90
C VAL A 44 3.78 -3.18 -5.84
N GLY A 45 3.49 -4.38 -5.31
CA GLY A 45 2.78 -5.39 -6.08
C GLY A 45 1.32 -5.03 -6.39
N VAL A 46 0.65 -4.25 -5.56
CA VAL A 46 -0.69 -3.70 -5.81
C VAL A 46 -0.61 -2.62 -6.87
N GLU A 47 0.32 -1.67 -6.74
CA GLU A 47 0.60 -0.62 -7.70
C GLU A 47 0.76 -1.18 -9.12
N LYS A 48 1.67 -2.13 -9.28
CA LYS A 48 1.95 -2.76 -10.58
C LYS A 48 0.77 -3.52 -11.18
N ARG A 49 -0.11 -4.15 -10.35
CA ARG A 49 -1.28 -4.91 -10.84
C ARG A 49 -2.48 -4.03 -11.15
N SER A 50 -2.47 -2.82 -10.67
CA SER A 50 -3.59 -1.89 -10.82
C SER A 50 -3.46 -0.95 -12.02
N ASP A 51 -2.41 -1.11 -12.86
CA ASP A 51 -2.09 -0.21 -13.96
C ASP A 51 -2.01 1.27 -13.49
N TYR A 52 -1.51 1.44 -12.23
CA TYR A 52 -1.45 2.75 -11.58
C TYR A 52 -0.54 3.71 -12.33
N ALA A 53 0.63 3.24 -12.77
CA ALA A 53 1.61 4.06 -13.47
C ALA A 53 1.05 4.62 -14.79
N GLU A 54 0.30 3.82 -15.56
CA GLU A 54 -0.34 4.24 -16.80
C GLU A 54 -1.47 5.25 -16.53
N ALA A 55 -2.27 5.00 -15.48
CA ALA A 55 -3.33 5.92 -15.09
C ALA A 55 -2.76 7.26 -14.61
N LEU A 56 -1.68 7.22 -13.82
CA LEU A 56 -1.00 8.41 -13.33
C LEU A 56 -0.28 9.17 -14.45
N HIS A 57 0.34 8.46 -15.40
CA HIS A 57 0.94 9.04 -16.59
C HIS A 57 -0.09 9.88 -17.39
N SER A 58 -1.27 9.33 -17.61
CA SER A 58 -2.34 10.03 -18.32
C SER A 58 -2.83 11.25 -17.53
N GLU A 59 -2.97 11.12 -16.21
CA GLU A 59 -3.42 12.20 -15.33
C GLU A 59 -2.39 13.33 -15.23
N LEU A 60 -1.11 12.99 -15.10
CA LEU A 60 -0.02 13.96 -15.13
C LEU A 60 0.04 14.71 -16.45
N LYS A 61 -0.12 14.02 -17.57
CA LYS A 61 -0.14 14.66 -18.90
C LYS A 61 -1.28 15.69 -18.99
N GLU A 62 -2.50 15.34 -18.57
CA GLU A 62 -3.63 16.29 -18.52
C GLU A 62 -3.29 17.53 -17.67
N GLN A 63 -2.61 17.35 -16.53
CA GLN A 63 -2.20 18.46 -15.66
C GLN A 63 -1.11 19.33 -16.31
N PHE A 64 -0.09 18.71 -16.89
CA PHE A 64 0.98 19.43 -17.59
C PHE A 64 0.44 20.25 -18.76
N VAL A 65 -0.46 19.70 -19.56
CA VAL A 65 -1.13 20.43 -20.63
C VAL A 65 -1.95 21.60 -20.07
N SER A 66 -2.69 21.39 -18.98
CA SER A 66 -3.46 22.44 -18.33
C SER A 66 -2.57 23.60 -17.84
N TYR A 67 -1.46 23.31 -17.20
CA TYR A 67 -0.50 24.32 -16.75
C TYR A 67 0.23 24.99 -17.92
N GLY A 68 0.66 24.21 -18.91
CA GLY A 68 1.39 24.71 -20.06
C GLY A 68 0.55 25.62 -20.95
N SER A 69 -0.76 25.35 -21.06
CA SER A 69 -1.68 26.20 -21.82
C SER A 69 -1.77 27.63 -21.24
N ALA A 70 -1.61 27.78 -19.92
CA ALA A 70 -1.52 29.11 -19.28
C ALA A 70 -0.24 29.86 -19.69
N GLY A 71 0.83 29.15 -20.06
CA GLY A 71 2.08 29.68 -20.60
C GLY A 71 2.14 29.72 -22.13
N ASN A 72 1.00 29.52 -22.85
CA ASN A 72 0.93 29.40 -24.31
C ASN A 72 1.81 28.27 -24.89
N VAL A 73 1.99 27.16 -24.16
CA VAL A 73 2.64 25.94 -24.65
C VAL A 73 1.59 25.02 -25.23
N ASP A 74 1.77 24.59 -26.47
CA ASP A 74 0.82 23.70 -27.17
C ASP A 74 0.81 22.29 -26.55
N GLU A 75 -0.33 21.62 -26.63
CA GLU A 75 -0.48 20.23 -26.15
C GLU A 75 0.53 19.28 -26.81
N SER A 76 0.81 19.46 -28.11
CA SER A 76 1.77 18.63 -28.86
C SER A 76 3.20 18.64 -28.31
N PHE A 77 3.60 19.72 -27.60
CA PHE A 77 4.86 19.77 -26.90
C PHE A 77 4.93 18.69 -25.82
N PHE A 78 3.86 18.54 -25.04
CA PHE A 78 3.80 17.58 -23.94
C PHE A 78 3.71 16.14 -24.44
N ASP A 79 3.20 15.87 -25.65
CA ASP A 79 3.24 14.53 -26.25
C ASP A 79 4.67 13.99 -26.26
N SER A 80 5.62 14.78 -26.75
CA SER A 80 7.02 14.40 -26.83
C SER A 80 7.69 14.25 -25.45
N VAL A 81 7.27 15.05 -24.46
CA VAL A 81 7.78 14.97 -23.08
C VAL A 81 7.33 13.68 -22.43
N PHE A 82 6.06 13.32 -22.58
CA PHE A 82 5.50 12.11 -21.96
C PHE A 82 5.88 10.82 -22.69
N GLU A 83 6.27 10.90 -23.96
CA GLU A 83 6.83 9.76 -24.69
C GLU A 83 8.29 9.46 -24.32
N ASN A 84 9.09 10.48 -23.98
CA ASN A 84 10.54 10.32 -23.88
C ASN A 84 11.11 10.59 -22.48
N ILE A 85 10.45 11.39 -21.63
CA ILE A 85 11.00 11.82 -20.35
C ILE A 85 10.17 11.25 -19.18
N ILE A 86 8.85 11.49 -19.20
CA ILE A 86 7.93 11.06 -18.15
C ILE A 86 7.19 9.81 -18.61
N THR A 87 7.89 8.71 -18.76
CA THR A 87 7.31 7.44 -19.20
C THR A 87 6.59 6.71 -18.07
N PRO A 88 5.65 5.79 -18.37
CA PRO A 88 5.04 4.93 -17.35
C PRO A 88 6.06 4.13 -16.55
N ASP A 89 7.12 3.63 -17.20
CA ASP A 89 8.19 2.87 -16.53
C ASP A 89 8.93 3.74 -15.49
N ARG A 90 9.20 5.00 -15.82
CA ARG A 90 9.79 5.95 -14.88
C ARG A 90 8.87 6.22 -13.68
N ILE A 91 7.59 6.39 -13.94
CA ILE A 91 6.58 6.59 -12.89
C ILE A 91 6.53 5.37 -11.95
N ASP A 92 6.58 4.14 -12.50
CA ASP A 92 6.64 2.89 -11.72
C ASP A 92 7.90 2.86 -10.84
N GLU A 93 9.08 3.18 -11.40
CA GLU A 93 10.34 3.19 -10.66
C GLU A 93 10.35 4.23 -9.53
N ASP A 94 9.93 5.46 -9.80
CA ASP A 94 9.90 6.54 -8.83
C ASP A 94 8.86 6.26 -7.72
N THR A 95 7.67 5.78 -8.08
CA THR A 95 6.62 5.39 -7.12
C THR A 95 7.10 4.25 -6.22
N LYS A 96 7.74 3.23 -6.79
CA LYS A 96 8.33 2.12 -6.03
C LYS A 96 9.42 2.59 -5.07
N ALA A 97 10.28 3.52 -5.48
CA ALA A 97 11.30 4.09 -4.63
C ALA A 97 10.67 4.84 -3.44
N VAL A 98 9.69 5.68 -3.70
CA VAL A 98 8.96 6.45 -2.68
C VAL A 98 8.23 5.55 -1.69
N ILE A 99 7.53 4.51 -2.16
CA ILE A 99 6.89 3.50 -1.30
C ILE A 99 7.93 2.82 -0.42
N THR A 100 9.05 2.41 -0.99
CA THR A 100 10.11 1.69 -0.27
C THR A 100 10.74 2.58 0.81
N ASP A 101 11.10 3.82 0.49
CA ASP A 101 11.66 4.80 1.42
C ASP A 101 10.67 5.10 2.56
N PHE A 102 9.37 5.21 2.25
CA PHE A 102 8.32 5.40 3.25
C PHE A 102 8.28 4.28 4.29
N TYR A 103 8.29 3.02 3.84
CA TYR A 103 8.29 1.86 4.74
C TYR A 103 9.59 1.70 5.52
N ASN A 104 10.69 2.19 4.98
CA ASN A 104 11.99 2.25 5.66
C ASN A 104 12.09 3.42 6.66
N GLY A 105 11.08 4.30 6.71
CA GLY A 105 11.10 5.51 7.53
C GLY A 105 12.12 6.54 7.03
N GLU A 106 12.51 6.45 5.76
CA GLU A 106 13.46 7.33 5.08
C GLU A 106 12.74 8.34 4.18
N VAL A 107 11.57 8.80 4.64
CA VAL A 107 10.71 9.72 3.89
C VAL A 107 11.48 10.99 3.55
N LYS A 108 11.66 11.24 2.26
CA LYS A 108 12.26 12.46 1.71
C LYS A 108 11.19 13.53 1.54
N ASP A 109 11.59 14.80 1.60
CA ASP A 109 10.67 15.91 1.38
C ASP A 109 10.31 16.06 -0.11
N SER A 110 11.19 15.62 -0.99
CA SER A 110 11.01 15.57 -2.44
C SER A 110 11.83 14.45 -3.07
N ILE A 111 11.37 13.92 -4.19
CA ILE A 111 12.20 13.12 -5.10
C ILE A 111 13.08 14.05 -5.93
N ASP A 112 14.20 13.54 -6.44
CA ASP A 112 15.05 14.29 -7.33
C ASP A 112 14.41 14.37 -8.73
N THR A 113 14.02 15.58 -9.10
CA THR A 113 13.42 15.91 -10.41
C THR A 113 14.32 16.79 -11.26
N SER A 114 15.60 16.95 -10.88
CA SER A 114 16.53 17.86 -11.53
C SER A 114 16.76 17.52 -13.00
N ASP A 115 16.74 16.25 -13.35
CA ASP A 115 16.87 15.77 -14.74
C ASP A 115 15.60 16.10 -15.55
N ILE A 116 14.41 15.91 -14.99
CA ILE A 116 13.14 16.32 -15.64
C ILE A 116 13.14 17.83 -15.87
N GLN A 117 13.51 18.61 -14.86
CA GLN A 117 13.54 20.07 -14.94
C GLN A 117 14.53 20.54 -16.02
N SER A 118 15.74 19.98 -16.03
CA SER A 118 16.79 20.35 -17.00
C SER A 118 16.40 20.03 -18.44
N GLU A 119 15.80 18.86 -18.66
CA GLU A 119 15.34 18.46 -19.98
C GLU A 119 14.13 19.29 -20.46
N LEU A 120 13.19 19.59 -19.55
CA LEU A 120 12.06 20.47 -19.84
C LEU A 120 12.53 21.89 -20.15
N GLU A 121 13.48 22.45 -19.39
CA GLU A 121 14.06 23.75 -19.67
C GLU A 121 14.68 23.79 -21.07
N THR A 122 15.47 22.80 -21.44
CA THR A 122 16.10 22.69 -22.75
C THR A 122 15.05 22.66 -23.87
N ARG A 123 14.06 21.77 -23.76
CA ARG A 123 13.02 21.64 -24.77
C ARG A 123 12.09 22.86 -24.89
N LEU A 124 11.78 23.52 -23.75
CA LEU A 124 10.98 24.75 -23.76
C LEU A 124 11.73 25.89 -24.42
N LEU A 125 13.06 26.00 -24.25
CA LEU A 125 13.89 26.97 -24.96
C LEU A 125 13.90 26.71 -26.47
N GLU A 126 14.05 25.45 -26.91
CA GLU A 126 13.97 25.06 -28.30
C GLU A 126 12.59 25.38 -28.91
N TYR A 127 11.54 25.02 -28.20
CA TYR A 127 10.15 25.31 -28.58
C TYR A 127 9.89 26.81 -28.73
N ALA A 128 10.37 27.63 -27.79
CA ALA A 128 10.24 29.09 -27.86
C ALA A 128 10.99 29.65 -29.09
N ALA A 129 12.19 29.15 -29.38
CA ALA A 129 12.95 29.55 -30.55
C ALA A 129 12.25 29.15 -31.87
N GLU A 130 11.68 27.95 -31.96
CA GLU A 130 10.90 27.49 -33.11
C GLU A 130 9.65 28.33 -33.36
N LYS A 131 9.00 28.80 -32.29
CA LYS A 131 7.83 29.68 -32.38
C LYS A 131 8.20 31.14 -32.67
N GLY A 132 9.50 31.45 -32.76
CA GLY A 132 10.01 32.79 -33.11
C GLY A 132 10.03 33.78 -31.97
N PHE A 133 9.96 33.31 -30.71
CA PHE A 133 10.15 34.17 -29.54
C PHE A 133 11.60 34.58 -29.39
N ALA A 134 11.85 35.85 -29.01
CA ALA A 134 13.17 36.29 -28.66
C ALA A 134 13.62 35.66 -27.33
N VAL A 135 14.68 34.85 -27.36
CA VAL A 135 15.19 34.13 -26.19
C VAL A 135 16.12 35.08 -25.40
N ASP A 136 15.52 36.04 -24.71
CA ASP A 136 16.22 36.93 -23.79
C ASP A 136 16.36 36.33 -22.38
N ASP A 137 16.99 37.07 -21.46
CA ASP A 137 17.24 36.60 -20.11
C ASP A 137 15.96 36.51 -19.27
N GLU A 138 14.94 37.32 -19.59
CA GLU A 138 13.63 37.27 -18.93
C GLU A 138 12.88 35.98 -19.33
N LEU A 139 12.84 35.67 -20.62
CA LEU A 139 12.20 34.43 -21.11
C LEU A 139 12.91 33.19 -20.56
N LYS A 140 14.27 33.18 -20.49
CA LYS A 140 15.03 32.09 -19.89
C LYS A 140 14.68 31.89 -18.42
N SER A 141 14.55 32.96 -17.65
CA SER A 141 14.15 32.86 -16.24
C SER A 141 12.73 32.30 -16.10
N ASN A 142 11.80 32.78 -16.90
CA ASN A 142 10.41 32.28 -16.87
C ASN A 142 10.31 30.82 -17.27
N ILE A 143 11.08 30.37 -18.28
CA ILE A 143 11.14 28.96 -18.68
C ILE A 143 11.72 28.10 -17.58
N LYS A 144 12.79 28.54 -16.91
CA LYS A 144 13.38 27.84 -15.78
C LYS A 144 12.38 27.69 -14.62
N ASP A 145 11.66 28.76 -14.29
CA ASP A 145 10.63 28.73 -13.24
C ASP A 145 9.47 27.80 -13.62
N MET A 146 9.07 27.79 -14.89
CA MET A 146 8.06 26.86 -15.41
C MET A 146 8.55 25.40 -15.32
N ALA A 147 9.77 25.10 -15.73
CA ALA A 147 10.35 23.76 -15.62
C ALA A 147 10.44 23.29 -14.16
N ALA A 148 10.78 24.19 -13.22
CA ALA A 148 10.76 23.89 -11.79
C ALA A 148 9.35 23.56 -11.30
N GLN A 149 8.33 24.34 -11.70
CA GLN A 149 6.92 24.07 -11.34
C GLN A 149 6.44 22.70 -11.88
N PHE A 150 6.83 22.30 -13.08
CA PHE A 150 6.54 20.97 -13.61
C PHE A 150 7.23 19.87 -12.81
N GLY A 151 8.47 20.09 -12.39
CA GLY A 151 9.17 19.16 -11.49
C GLY A 151 8.47 19.01 -10.13
N ASP A 152 8.00 20.12 -9.55
CA ASP A 152 7.23 20.13 -8.30
C ASP A 152 5.88 19.42 -8.47
N LEU A 153 5.21 19.64 -9.59
CA LEU A 153 3.95 18.97 -9.91
C LEU A 153 4.15 17.44 -10.03
N TYR A 154 5.19 17.01 -10.74
CA TYR A 154 5.56 15.61 -10.83
C TYR A 154 5.83 15.01 -9.44
N ASN A 155 6.69 15.66 -8.65
CA ASN A 155 6.98 15.24 -7.29
C ASN A 155 5.72 15.12 -6.42
N PHE A 156 4.80 16.08 -6.51
CA PHE A 156 3.55 16.06 -5.77
C PHE A 156 2.71 14.82 -6.09
N TYR A 157 2.55 14.48 -7.36
CA TYR A 157 1.73 13.34 -7.78
C TYR A 157 2.38 11.99 -7.43
N ILE A 158 3.70 11.86 -7.60
CA ILE A 158 4.43 10.63 -7.24
C ILE A 158 4.44 10.40 -5.73
N SER A 159 4.65 11.46 -4.94
CA SER A 159 4.82 11.32 -3.48
C SER A 159 3.51 11.39 -2.69
N LEU A 160 2.36 11.49 -3.31
CA LEU A 160 1.06 11.90 -2.77
C LEU A 160 0.75 11.44 -1.32
N PHE A 161 0.85 10.12 -1.03
CA PHE A 161 0.61 9.57 0.30
C PHE A 161 1.89 9.22 1.06
N PHE A 162 3.05 9.38 0.44
CA PHE A 162 4.34 8.94 0.97
C PHE A 162 5.27 10.11 1.24
N ASN A 163 4.73 11.32 1.30
CA ASN A 163 5.45 12.57 1.54
C ASN A 163 5.71 12.82 3.04
N SER A 164 6.37 13.91 3.34
CA SER A 164 6.75 14.31 4.70
C SER A 164 5.57 14.52 5.65
N TYR A 165 4.37 14.85 5.16
CA TYR A 165 3.16 14.94 6.00
C TYR A 165 2.80 13.59 6.63
N PHE A 166 3.08 12.49 5.94
CA PHE A 166 2.82 11.13 6.42
C PHE A 166 4.06 10.46 7.04
N LYS A 167 5.16 11.17 7.21
CA LYS A 167 6.42 10.67 7.80
C LYS A 167 6.22 9.94 9.14
N SER A 168 5.30 10.45 9.96
CA SER A 168 4.96 9.79 11.23
C SER A 168 4.39 8.39 11.01
N ALA A 169 3.56 8.19 9.98
CA ALA A 169 3.01 6.88 9.63
C ALA A 169 4.10 5.93 9.13
N GLY A 170 5.01 6.37 8.25
CA GLY A 170 6.15 5.59 7.80
C GLY A 170 7.04 5.14 8.97
N ASN A 171 7.37 6.06 9.88
CA ASN A 171 8.13 5.75 11.09
C ASN A 171 7.41 4.75 12.00
N MET A 172 6.09 4.82 12.11
CA MET A 172 5.29 3.85 12.86
C MET A 172 5.33 2.47 12.18
N LEU A 173 5.18 2.39 10.86
CA LEU A 173 5.28 1.13 10.12
C LEU A 173 6.64 0.47 10.34
N LYS A 174 7.74 1.21 10.17
CA LYS A 174 9.10 0.74 10.47
C LYS A 174 9.23 0.24 11.91
N ARG A 175 8.74 1.02 12.87
CA ARG A 175 8.84 0.71 14.30
C ARG A 175 8.04 -0.54 14.68
N TYR A 176 6.82 -0.70 14.14
CA TYR A 176 5.92 -1.79 14.53
C TYR A 176 6.12 -3.07 13.74
N ASN A 177 6.84 -3.04 12.61
CA ASN A 177 7.13 -4.24 11.82
C ASN A 177 7.73 -5.39 12.67
N PRO A 178 8.79 -5.20 13.50
CA PRO A 178 9.32 -6.29 14.34
C PRO A 178 8.35 -6.76 15.43
N TYR A 179 7.44 -5.89 15.90
CA TYR A 179 6.44 -6.30 16.89
C TYR A 179 5.41 -7.26 16.32
N ALA A 180 5.11 -7.18 15.01
CA ALA A 180 4.25 -8.14 14.34
C ALA A 180 4.86 -9.54 14.36
N ASP A 181 6.19 -9.67 14.23
CA ASP A 181 6.91 -10.94 14.35
C ASP A 181 6.81 -11.51 15.77
N TYR A 182 7.08 -10.69 16.78
CA TYR A 182 6.94 -11.13 18.18
C TYR A 182 5.51 -11.55 18.52
N ALA A 183 4.51 -10.79 18.05
CA ALA A 183 3.11 -11.13 18.27
C ALA A 183 2.74 -12.46 17.58
N ALA A 184 3.21 -12.69 16.36
CA ALA A 184 3.01 -13.96 15.65
C ALA A 184 3.66 -15.14 16.36
N ILE A 185 4.91 -14.98 16.82
CA ILE A 185 5.64 -16.03 17.58
C ILE A 185 4.91 -16.35 18.90
N ILE A 186 4.46 -15.34 19.63
CA ILE A 186 3.69 -15.54 20.87
C ILE A 186 2.38 -16.26 20.57
N ALA A 187 1.62 -15.81 19.55
CA ALA A 187 0.34 -16.40 19.19
C ALA A 187 0.47 -17.87 18.76
N VAL A 188 1.46 -18.21 17.93
CA VAL A 188 1.68 -19.61 17.51
C VAL A 188 2.14 -20.46 18.69
N THR A 189 2.99 -19.94 19.56
CA THR A 189 3.45 -20.67 20.75
C THR A 189 2.28 -20.98 21.68
N LEU A 190 1.42 -20.00 21.96
CA LEU A 190 0.22 -20.21 22.78
C LEU A 190 -0.79 -21.16 22.12
N SER A 191 -0.93 -21.12 20.79
CA SER A 191 -1.73 -22.09 20.04
C SER A 191 -1.20 -23.52 20.20
N LEU A 192 0.13 -23.71 20.10
CA LEU A 192 0.75 -25.02 20.28
C LEU A 192 0.57 -25.55 21.72
N ILE A 193 0.76 -24.68 22.73
CA ILE A 193 0.51 -25.03 24.13
C ILE A 193 -0.94 -25.46 24.34
N ALA A 194 -1.91 -24.68 23.86
CA ALA A 194 -3.31 -25.01 23.95
C ALA A 194 -3.64 -26.34 23.25
N GLY A 195 -3.07 -26.57 22.08
CA GLY A 195 -3.17 -27.84 21.37
C GLY A 195 -2.62 -29.02 22.17
N LEU A 196 -1.42 -28.88 22.77
CA LEU A 196 -0.82 -29.90 23.63
C LEU A 196 -1.70 -30.19 24.86
N VAL A 197 -2.21 -29.16 25.53
CA VAL A 197 -3.13 -29.33 26.68
C VAL A 197 -4.38 -30.12 26.27
N LEU A 198 -4.98 -29.83 25.14
CA LEU A 198 -6.11 -30.63 24.61
C LEU A 198 -5.69 -32.07 24.36
N ARG A 199 -4.51 -32.28 23.79
CA ARG A 199 -3.97 -33.61 23.50
C ARG A 199 -3.76 -34.44 24.77
N MET A 200 -3.24 -33.81 25.82
CA MET A 200 -3.00 -34.47 27.10
C MET A 200 -4.29 -34.72 27.89
N SER A 201 -5.35 -33.93 27.67
CA SER A 201 -6.61 -34.03 28.41
C SER A 201 -7.39 -35.32 28.15
N TYR A 202 -7.13 -36.03 27.06
CA TYR A 202 -7.84 -37.26 26.70
C TYR A 202 -6.88 -38.36 26.24
N LYS A 203 -7.06 -39.58 26.83
CA LYS A 203 -6.31 -40.77 26.39
C LYS A 203 -6.75 -41.24 24.99
N LYS A 204 -8.05 -41.11 24.65
CA LYS A 204 -8.61 -41.52 23.35
C LYS A 204 -8.54 -40.36 22.34
N ARG A 205 -7.82 -40.54 21.24
CA ARG A 205 -7.64 -39.54 20.16
C ARG A 205 -8.96 -39.00 19.61
N LYS A 206 -9.98 -39.87 19.42
CA LYS A 206 -11.29 -39.49 18.88
C LYS A 206 -11.97 -38.34 19.64
N ASN A 207 -11.80 -38.26 20.96
CA ASN A 207 -12.42 -37.19 21.75
C ASN A 207 -11.67 -35.86 21.62
N VAL A 208 -10.36 -35.91 21.34
CA VAL A 208 -9.53 -34.71 21.13
C VAL A 208 -9.87 -34.05 19.80
N TYR A 209 -10.04 -34.84 18.74
CA TYR A 209 -10.35 -34.32 17.40
C TYR A 209 -11.59 -33.43 17.36
N ARG A 210 -12.60 -33.70 18.17
CA ARG A 210 -13.79 -32.85 18.26
C ARG A 210 -13.45 -31.43 18.67
N TYR A 211 -12.56 -31.25 19.64
CA TYR A 211 -12.15 -29.93 20.12
C TYR A 211 -11.24 -29.20 19.12
N TYR A 212 -10.40 -29.93 18.38
CA TYR A 212 -9.64 -29.34 17.27
C TYR A 212 -10.56 -28.87 16.15
N ILE A 213 -11.57 -29.68 15.79
CA ILE A 213 -12.55 -29.26 14.78
C ILE A 213 -13.26 -27.98 15.23
N TYR A 214 -13.71 -27.90 16.47
CA TYR A 214 -14.34 -26.68 17.00
C TYR A 214 -13.39 -25.49 16.99
N ALA A 215 -12.12 -25.68 17.35
CA ALA A 215 -11.13 -24.61 17.33
C ALA A 215 -10.89 -24.11 15.91
N PHE A 216 -10.59 -24.98 14.96
CA PHE A 216 -10.30 -24.56 13.58
C PHE A 216 -11.54 -24.02 12.85
N SER A 217 -12.73 -24.56 13.10
CA SER A 217 -13.97 -23.97 12.59
C SER A 217 -14.22 -22.58 13.16
N GLY A 218 -13.97 -22.39 14.46
CA GLY A 218 -14.05 -21.07 15.10
C GLY A 218 -13.05 -20.09 14.52
N THR A 219 -11.81 -20.51 14.30
CA THR A 219 -10.79 -19.69 13.62
C THR A 219 -11.25 -19.29 12.22
N ALA A 220 -11.74 -20.22 11.42
CA ALA A 220 -12.22 -19.95 10.07
C ALA A 220 -13.39 -18.96 10.07
N LEU A 221 -14.35 -19.11 10.99
CA LEU A 221 -15.46 -18.18 11.13
C LEU A 221 -15.00 -16.76 11.53
N MET A 222 -14.05 -16.65 12.47
CA MET A 222 -13.50 -15.35 12.88
C MET A 222 -12.78 -14.66 11.73
N LEU A 223 -11.99 -15.41 10.94
CA LEU A 223 -11.24 -14.86 9.80
C LEU A 223 -12.16 -14.46 8.64
N LEU A 224 -13.27 -15.18 8.43
CA LEU A 224 -14.23 -14.87 7.36
C LEU A 224 -15.19 -13.73 7.74
N ALA A 225 -15.38 -13.45 9.02
CA ALA A 225 -16.37 -12.46 9.48
C ALA A 225 -16.10 -11.05 8.89
N ALA A 226 -14.86 -10.58 8.91
CA ALA A 226 -14.50 -9.26 8.40
C ALA A 226 -14.67 -9.13 6.87
N PRO A 227 -14.11 -10.03 6.03
CA PRO A 227 -14.30 -9.93 4.58
C PRO A 227 -15.76 -10.14 4.17
N LEU A 228 -16.51 -11.03 4.83
CA LEU A 228 -17.94 -11.16 4.55
C LEU A 228 -18.71 -9.90 4.91
N ALA A 229 -18.42 -9.28 6.04
CA ALA A 229 -19.06 -8.01 6.41
C ALA A 229 -18.73 -6.89 5.41
N ALA A 230 -17.50 -6.84 4.89
CA ALA A 230 -17.10 -5.87 3.87
C ALA A 230 -17.83 -6.09 2.54
N ILE A 231 -17.97 -7.35 2.09
CA ILE A 231 -18.70 -7.70 0.86
C ILE A 231 -20.19 -7.38 1.00
N ILE A 232 -20.83 -7.83 2.10
CA ILE A 232 -22.26 -7.59 2.35
C ILE A 232 -22.54 -6.08 2.53
N GLY A 233 -21.62 -5.37 3.17
CA GLY A 233 -21.71 -3.91 3.36
C GLY A 233 -21.48 -3.11 2.08
N GLY A 234 -21.06 -3.74 0.99
CA GLY A 234 -20.78 -3.07 -0.29
C GLY A 234 -19.67 -2.02 -0.17
N VAL A 235 -18.65 -2.28 0.64
CA VAL A 235 -17.56 -1.30 0.90
C VAL A 235 -16.88 -0.90 -0.40
N GLY A 236 -16.60 -1.85 -1.29
CA GLY A 236 -15.99 -1.56 -2.59
C GLY A 236 -16.82 -0.63 -3.47
N ALA A 237 -18.14 -0.77 -3.46
CA ALA A 237 -19.03 0.08 -4.26
C ALA A 237 -19.19 1.51 -3.70
N ARG A 238 -18.75 1.76 -2.46
CA ARG A 238 -18.81 3.07 -1.80
C ARG A 238 -17.51 3.87 -1.90
N ILE A 239 -16.46 3.28 -2.43
CA ILE A 239 -15.18 3.96 -2.66
C ILE A 239 -15.39 4.87 -3.89
N ASN A 240 -15.60 6.16 -3.63
CA ASN A 240 -15.65 7.20 -4.66
C ASN A 240 -14.37 8.03 -4.56
N ILE A 241 -13.40 7.71 -5.41
CA ILE A 241 -12.13 8.42 -5.49
C ILE A 241 -12.15 9.27 -6.75
N GLY A 242 -11.94 10.58 -6.60
CA GLY A 242 -12.11 11.55 -7.68
C GLY A 242 -11.04 11.48 -8.79
N THR A 243 -9.92 10.81 -8.55
CA THR A 243 -8.82 10.68 -9.51
C THR A 243 -8.73 9.25 -10.06
N LYS A 244 -8.44 9.12 -11.35
CA LYS A 244 -8.36 7.81 -12.03
C LYS A 244 -7.24 6.95 -11.47
N SER A 245 -6.07 7.54 -11.23
CA SER A 245 -4.89 6.86 -10.69
C SER A 245 -5.14 6.27 -9.30
N LEU A 246 -5.72 7.07 -8.39
CA LEU A 246 -6.05 6.59 -7.04
C LEU A 246 -7.16 5.55 -7.03
N TYR A 247 -8.14 5.67 -7.94
CA TYR A 247 -9.17 4.64 -8.10
C TYR A 247 -8.56 3.33 -8.60
N SER A 248 -7.65 3.39 -9.59
CA SER A 248 -6.90 2.24 -10.09
C SER A 248 -6.11 1.58 -8.97
N PHE A 249 -5.34 2.34 -8.21
CA PHE A 249 -4.60 1.85 -7.06
C PHE A 249 -5.50 1.19 -6.00
N ALA A 250 -6.60 1.85 -5.63
CA ALA A 250 -7.56 1.30 -4.67
C ALA A 250 -8.22 0.00 -5.16
N SER A 251 -8.49 -0.11 -6.47
CA SER A 251 -9.07 -1.32 -7.08
C SER A 251 -8.11 -2.51 -7.05
N GLY A 252 -6.81 -2.27 -7.05
CA GLY A 252 -5.78 -3.31 -6.94
C GLY A 252 -5.77 -4.05 -5.59
N PHE A 253 -6.47 -3.52 -4.57
CA PHE A 253 -6.68 -4.21 -3.28
C PHE A 253 -7.92 -5.11 -3.29
N MET A 254 -8.81 -5.00 -4.27
CA MET A 254 -10.05 -5.77 -4.37
C MET A 254 -9.88 -7.00 -5.24
#